data_76c32d16fbf6116658a3ddfc4978a18f
#
_entry.id   76c32d16fbf6116658a3ddfc4978a18f
#
_cell.length_a   1.000
_cell.length_b   1.000
_cell.length_c   1.000
_cell.angle_alpha   90.00
_cell.angle_beta   90.00
_cell.angle_gamma   90.00
#
_symmetry.space_group_name_H-M   'P 1'
#
loop_
_entity.id
_entity.type
_entity.pdbx_description
1 polymer ?
#
loop_
_entity_poly.entity_id
_entity_poly.type
_entity_poly.pdbx_seq_one_letter_code
_entity_poly.pdbx_strand_id
1 'polypeptide(L)'
;MCIRDSSEPVTQNTKRFVRCFWGLDKSLAYARHFPAIQWMTSYSEYLIDLAPWYTEHVNKKFVDYRNRMVYLLNQESSLMEIVKLIGGDVLPDDQKLILEIAKVIRVGFLQQNAFHKDDTCVPMEKQFKMMDVILYLYKKSRSLISMGMPMSVLKEDKIFDKVIAMKYDIPNDRLDMFDQYKKDIDTFYDAVIERNA
;
A
#
# COMPACT_ATOMS: atom_id res chain seq x y z
N MET A 1 7.88 16.55 25.22
CA MET A 1 6.78 15.57 25.03
C MET A 1 7.39 14.19 25.11
N CYS A 2 7.20 13.47 26.22
CA CYS A 2 7.72 12.10 26.34
C CYS A 2 6.88 11.20 25.42
N ILE A 3 7.45 10.79 24.32
CA ILE A 3 6.87 9.71 23.50
C ILE A 3 7.11 8.42 24.32
N ARG A 4 6.03 7.89 24.89
CA ARG A 4 6.10 6.60 25.57
C ARG A 4 6.44 5.53 24.54
N ASP A 5 7.55 4.86 24.76
CA ASP A 5 7.97 3.76 23.92
C ASP A 5 6.95 2.60 24.04
N SER A 6 6.70 1.91 22.93
CA SER A 6 5.82 0.73 22.91
C SER A 6 6.35 -0.42 23.78
N SER A 7 7.62 -0.38 24.20
CA SER A 7 8.26 -1.33 25.09
C SER A 7 8.03 -1.04 26.59
N GLU A 8 7.53 0.16 26.95
CA GLU A 8 7.25 0.47 28.36
C GLU A 8 6.22 -0.48 28.98
N PRO A 9 6.44 -0.94 30.24
CA PRO A 9 5.53 -1.86 30.93
C PRO A 9 4.08 -1.35 31.00
N VAL A 10 3.89 -0.05 31.20
CA VAL A 10 2.55 0.58 31.22
C VAL A 10 1.87 0.45 29.86
N THR A 11 2.60 0.72 28.77
CA THR A 11 2.07 0.59 27.40
C THR A 11 1.74 -0.86 27.08
N GLN A 12 2.60 -1.80 27.44
CA GLN A 12 2.38 -3.23 27.25
C GLN A 12 1.16 -3.74 28.05
N ASN A 13 1.00 -3.29 29.28
CA ASN A 13 -0.17 -3.66 30.08
C ASN A 13 -1.46 -3.04 29.51
N THR A 14 -1.42 -1.79 29.07
CA THR A 14 -2.59 -1.13 28.46
C THR A 14 -3.02 -1.85 27.18
N LYS A 15 -2.09 -2.29 26.33
CA LYS A 15 -2.39 -3.05 25.10
C LYS A 15 -3.21 -4.30 25.33
N ARG A 16 -3.10 -4.93 26.52
CA ARG A 16 -3.88 -6.14 26.85
C ARG A 16 -5.38 -5.88 27.05
N PHE A 17 -5.77 -4.64 27.29
CA PHE A 17 -7.16 -4.26 27.58
C PHE A 17 -7.82 -3.47 26.45
N VAL A 18 -7.03 -2.93 25.51
CA VAL A 18 -7.59 -2.14 24.40
C VAL A 18 -7.67 -2.96 23.11
N ARG A 19 -8.82 -2.92 22.48
CA ARG A 19 -9.07 -3.65 21.22
C ARG A 19 -8.54 -2.94 19.98
N CYS A 20 -8.11 -1.69 20.11
CA CYS A 20 -7.51 -0.92 19.03
C CYS A 20 -6.32 -0.10 19.57
N PHE A 21 -5.21 -0.13 18.85
CA PHE A 21 -4.00 0.59 19.21
C PHE A 21 -3.34 1.18 17.96
N TRP A 22 -3.00 2.47 18.01
CA TRP A 22 -2.24 3.15 16.98
C TRP A 22 -0.84 3.50 17.52
N GLY A 23 0.16 2.80 17.00
CA GLY A 23 1.56 3.11 17.30
C GLY A 23 2.02 4.30 16.48
N LEU A 24 2.50 5.37 17.14
CA LEU A 24 3.10 6.51 16.46
C LEU A 24 4.57 6.25 16.17
N ASP A 25 5.03 6.62 14.97
CA ASP A 25 6.41 6.46 14.53
C ASP A 25 7.05 7.82 14.25
N LYS A 26 8.15 8.09 14.98
CA LYS A 26 8.92 9.32 14.85
C LYS A 26 9.60 9.44 13.48
N SER A 27 10.05 8.35 12.89
CA SER A 27 10.71 8.33 11.58
C SER A 27 9.74 8.71 10.46
N LEU A 28 8.50 8.22 10.54
CA LEU A 28 7.44 8.62 9.61
C LEU A 28 7.11 10.12 9.72
N ALA A 29 7.05 10.65 10.94
CA ALA A 29 6.81 12.09 11.16
C ALA A 29 7.96 12.95 10.60
N TYR A 30 9.21 12.55 10.78
CA TYR A 30 10.36 13.25 10.19
C TYR A 30 10.40 13.14 8.66
N ALA A 31 9.98 12.01 8.10
CA ALA A 31 9.82 11.84 6.65
C ALA A 31 8.60 12.58 6.08
N ARG A 32 7.85 13.32 6.92
CA ARG A 32 6.58 14.00 6.55
C ARG A 32 5.53 13.03 5.98
N HIS A 33 5.58 11.78 6.42
CA HIS A 33 4.53 10.81 6.11
C HIS A 33 3.42 10.94 7.17
N PHE A 34 2.28 11.48 6.79
CA PHE A 34 1.14 11.68 7.69
C PHE A 34 -0.07 10.88 7.19
N PRO A 35 -0.87 10.29 8.11
CA PRO A 35 -0.63 10.19 9.55
C PRO A 35 0.61 9.34 9.86
N ALA A 36 1.37 9.73 10.89
CA ALA A 36 2.62 9.04 11.28
C ALA A 36 2.32 7.80 12.14
N ILE A 37 1.44 6.95 11.67
CA ILE A 37 0.98 5.73 12.33
C ILE A 37 1.75 4.53 11.76
N GLN A 38 2.43 3.79 12.64
CA GLN A 38 3.18 2.60 12.25
C GLN A 38 2.23 1.42 12.04
N TRP A 39 2.08 1.00 10.80
CA TRP A 39 1.15 -0.07 10.40
C TRP A 39 1.53 -1.48 10.89
N MET A 40 2.83 -1.70 11.23
CA MET A 40 3.30 -2.99 11.73
C MET A 40 2.96 -3.22 13.21
N THR A 41 2.96 -2.15 14.00
CA THR A 41 2.72 -2.20 15.45
C THR A 41 1.29 -1.82 15.83
N SER A 42 0.56 -1.24 14.90
CA SER A 42 -0.85 -0.87 15.08
C SER A 42 -1.76 -2.06 14.80
N TYR A 43 -2.83 -2.17 15.56
CA TYR A 43 -3.82 -3.23 15.39
C TYR A 43 -5.23 -2.75 15.70
N SER A 44 -6.22 -3.48 15.19
CA SER A 44 -7.62 -3.36 15.55
C SER A 44 -8.26 -4.74 15.50
N GLU A 45 -8.82 -5.18 16.62
CA GLU A 45 -9.58 -6.42 16.72
C GLU A 45 -10.99 -6.26 16.13
N TYR A 46 -11.47 -5.01 16.00
CA TYR A 46 -12.79 -4.72 15.41
C TYR A 46 -12.93 -5.17 13.95
N LEU A 47 -11.84 -5.43 13.26
CA LEU A 47 -11.88 -5.87 11.86
C LEU A 47 -12.67 -7.17 11.70
N ILE A 48 -12.55 -8.10 12.66
CA ILE A 48 -13.25 -9.39 12.63
C ILE A 48 -14.76 -9.15 12.84
N ASP A 49 -15.12 -8.36 13.83
CA ASP A 49 -16.51 -8.06 14.16
C ASP A 49 -17.21 -7.28 13.03
N LEU A 50 -16.46 -6.39 12.35
CA LEU A 50 -16.97 -5.55 11.26
C LEU A 50 -16.87 -6.19 9.86
N ALA A 51 -16.28 -7.38 9.74
CA ALA A 51 -16.11 -8.04 8.43
C ALA A 51 -17.44 -8.26 7.68
N PRO A 52 -18.56 -8.65 8.33
CA PRO A 52 -19.87 -8.74 7.67
C PRO A 52 -20.32 -7.38 7.13
N TRP A 53 -20.14 -6.31 7.91
CA TRP A 53 -20.52 -4.95 7.52
C TRP A 53 -19.73 -4.48 6.29
N TYR A 54 -18.40 -4.68 6.26
CA TYR A 54 -17.57 -4.36 5.09
C TYR A 54 -17.99 -5.13 3.84
N THR A 55 -18.39 -6.40 4.03
CA THR A 55 -18.85 -7.26 2.94
C THR A 55 -20.15 -6.74 2.32
N GLU A 56 -21.08 -6.26 3.15
CA GLU A 56 -22.37 -5.76 2.73
C GLU A 56 -22.31 -4.34 2.15
N HIS A 57 -21.57 -3.42 2.82
CA HIS A 57 -21.63 -1.98 2.53
C HIS A 57 -20.48 -1.49 1.63
N VAL A 58 -19.39 -2.25 1.49
CA VAL A 58 -18.26 -1.87 0.65
C VAL A 58 -18.01 -2.89 -0.44
N ASN A 59 -17.43 -4.03 -0.10
CA ASN A 59 -17.17 -5.12 -1.04
C ASN A 59 -16.73 -6.40 -0.30
N LYS A 60 -17.12 -7.57 -0.86
CA LYS A 60 -16.75 -8.90 -0.34
C LYS A 60 -15.23 -9.12 -0.21
N LYS A 61 -14.43 -8.42 -1.01
CA LYS A 61 -12.97 -8.56 -1.05
C LYS A 61 -12.24 -7.55 -0.15
N PHE A 62 -12.95 -6.64 0.54
CA PHE A 62 -12.32 -5.55 1.28
C PHE A 62 -11.29 -6.06 2.31
N VAL A 63 -11.70 -7.01 3.15
CA VAL A 63 -10.84 -7.58 4.20
C VAL A 63 -9.67 -8.36 3.59
N ASP A 64 -9.90 -9.13 2.51
CA ASP A 64 -8.84 -9.86 1.82
C ASP A 64 -7.80 -8.89 1.22
N TYR A 65 -8.24 -7.83 0.56
CA TYR A 65 -7.35 -6.83 -0.02
C TYR A 65 -6.51 -6.11 1.03
N ARG A 66 -7.15 -5.71 2.12
CA ARG A 66 -6.44 -5.12 3.28
C ARG A 66 -5.36 -6.08 3.79
N ASN A 67 -5.68 -7.35 3.98
CA ASN A 67 -4.74 -8.35 4.48
C ASN A 67 -3.58 -8.59 3.50
N ARG A 68 -3.84 -8.59 2.19
CA ARG A 68 -2.78 -8.69 1.16
C ARG A 68 -1.85 -7.48 1.18
N MET A 69 -2.38 -6.26 1.36
CA MET A 69 -1.54 -5.06 1.48
C MET A 69 -0.65 -5.12 2.73
N VAL A 70 -1.21 -5.52 3.87
CA VAL A 70 -0.44 -5.72 5.11
C VAL A 70 0.64 -6.79 4.93
N TYR A 71 0.33 -7.88 4.24
CA TYR A 71 1.32 -8.91 3.92
C TYR A 71 2.49 -8.35 3.09
N LEU A 72 2.22 -7.54 2.06
CA LEU A 72 3.26 -6.92 1.23
C LEU A 72 4.13 -5.95 2.04
N LEU A 73 3.55 -5.17 2.94
CA LEU A 73 4.30 -4.28 3.85
C LEU A 73 5.17 -5.07 4.83
N ASN A 74 4.71 -6.23 5.31
CA ASN A 74 5.50 -7.13 6.15
C ASN A 74 6.71 -7.70 5.38
N GLN A 75 6.48 -8.12 4.13
CA GLN A 75 7.58 -8.60 3.26
C GLN A 75 8.60 -7.49 2.99
N GLU A 76 8.15 -6.26 2.72
CA GLU A 76 9.04 -5.10 2.57
C GLU A 76 9.92 -4.91 3.80
N SER A 77 9.34 -4.95 5.01
CA SER A 77 10.09 -4.74 6.25
C SER A 77 11.24 -5.74 6.38
N SER A 78 10.98 -7.02 6.09
CA SER A 78 12.02 -8.07 6.12
C SER A 78 13.08 -7.85 5.02
N LEU A 79 12.67 -7.46 3.81
CA LEU A 79 13.59 -7.18 2.71
C LEU A 79 14.44 -5.94 2.97
N MET A 80 13.91 -4.91 3.63
CA MET A 80 14.66 -3.70 3.98
C MET A 80 15.82 -3.97 4.95
N GLU A 81 15.73 -4.98 5.79
CA GLU A 81 16.85 -5.42 6.61
C GLU A 81 18.00 -5.98 5.76
N ILE A 82 17.65 -6.76 4.73
CA ILE A 82 18.61 -7.30 3.77
C ILE A 82 19.22 -6.16 2.94
N VAL A 83 18.39 -5.25 2.44
CA VAL A 83 18.83 -4.08 1.63
C VAL A 83 19.84 -3.23 2.38
N LYS A 84 19.66 -3.04 3.70
CA LYS A 84 20.63 -2.28 4.53
C LYS A 84 22.00 -2.94 4.60
N LEU A 85 22.08 -4.27 4.46
CA LEU A 85 23.33 -5.03 4.57
C LEU A 85 24.05 -5.16 3.23
N ILE A 86 23.34 -5.45 2.14
CA ILE A 86 23.95 -5.80 0.85
C ILE A 86 23.57 -4.86 -0.30
N GLY A 87 22.70 -3.88 -0.08
CA GLY A 87 22.16 -2.99 -1.12
C GLY A 87 20.94 -3.57 -1.85
N GLY A 88 20.15 -2.70 -2.45
CA GLY A 88 18.93 -3.09 -3.16
C GLY A 88 19.15 -3.66 -4.56
N ASP A 89 20.29 -3.35 -5.18
CA ASP A 89 20.57 -3.75 -6.58
C ASP A 89 20.79 -5.26 -6.73
N VAL A 90 21.24 -5.92 -5.66
CA VAL A 90 21.54 -7.36 -5.62
C VAL A 90 20.27 -8.21 -5.49
N LEU A 91 19.14 -7.60 -5.12
CA LEU A 91 17.89 -8.34 -4.95
C LEU A 91 17.36 -8.90 -6.26
N PRO A 92 16.76 -10.12 -6.25
CA PRO A 92 15.97 -10.64 -7.37
C PRO A 92 14.82 -9.69 -7.74
N ASP A 93 14.37 -9.74 -8.99
CA ASP A 93 13.36 -8.80 -9.51
C ASP A 93 11.98 -8.96 -8.85
N ASP A 94 11.62 -10.15 -8.41
CA ASP A 94 10.41 -10.39 -7.62
C ASP A 94 10.44 -9.67 -6.26
N GLN A 95 11.60 -9.62 -5.62
CA GLN A 95 11.80 -8.89 -4.37
C GLN A 95 11.85 -7.37 -4.60
N LYS A 96 12.49 -6.92 -5.69
CA LYS A 96 12.46 -5.50 -6.10
C LYS A 96 11.03 -5.04 -6.37
N LEU A 97 10.19 -5.89 -6.96
CA LEU A 97 8.77 -5.59 -7.16
C LEU A 97 8.05 -5.38 -5.82
N ILE A 98 8.29 -6.22 -4.82
CA ILE A 98 7.67 -6.06 -3.49
C ILE A 98 8.03 -4.69 -2.90
N LEU A 99 9.30 -4.26 -3.00
CA LEU A 99 9.73 -2.94 -2.51
C LEU A 99 9.01 -1.79 -3.23
N GLU A 100 8.84 -1.87 -4.56
CA GLU A 100 8.13 -0.83 -5.32
C GLU A 100 6.62 -0.80 -5.00
N ILE A 101 5.98 -1.95 -4.93
CA ILE A 101 4.56 -2.01 -4.56
C ILE A 101 4.34 -1.52 -3.13
N ALA A 102 5.21 -1.86 -2.20
CA ALA A 102 5.14 -1.34 -0.84
C ALA A 102 5.32 0.20 -0.80
N LYS A 103 6.19 0.76 -1.66
CA LYS A 103 6.28 2.22 -1.86
C LYS A 103 4.95 2.79 -2.37
N VAL A 104 4.32 2.14 -3.36
CA VAL A 104 2.99 2.56 -3.87
C VAL A 104 1.95 2.53 -2.76
N ILE A 105 1.94 1.48 -1.92
CA ILE A 105 1.01 1.39 -0.78
C ILE A 105 1.29 2.52 0.22
N ARG A 106 2.53 2.75 0.62
CA ARG A 106 2.87 3.78 1.61
C ARG A 106 2.54 5.18 1.12
N VAL A 107 2.96 5.54 -0.08
CA VAL A 107 2.83 6.91 -0.61
C VAL A 107 1.47 7.12 -1.27
N GLY A 108 0.99 6.13 -2.02
CA GLY A 108 -0.25 6.23 -2.79
C GLY A 108 -1.52 5.92 -1.99
N PHE A 109 -1.43 5.22 -0.86
CA PHE A 109 -2.60 4.82 -0.09
C PHE A 109 -2.54 5.23 1.39
N LEU A 110 -1.44 4.95 2.12
CA LEU A 110 -1.36 5.21 3.56
C LEU A 110 -1.08 6.68 3.88
N GLN A 111 -0.24 7.34 3.09
CA GLN A 111 0.05 8.75 3.27
C GLN A 111 -1.14 9.60 2.81
N GLN A 112 -1.58 10.52 3.66
CA GLN A 112 -2.68 11.45 3.37
C GLN A 112 -2.22 12.90 3.42
N ASN A 113 -2.81 13.73 2.57
CA ASN A 113 -2.63 15.18 2.58
C ASN A 113 -3.89 15.85 3.15
N ALA A 114 -3.78 16.34 4.38
CA ALA A 114 -4.88 17.01 5.07
C ALA A 114 -5.34 18.32 4.41
N PHE A 115 -4.57 18.89 3.48
CA PHE A 115 -4.89 20.11 2.76
C PHE A 115 -5.50 19.87 1.37
N HIS A 116 -5.56 18.60 0.93
CA HIS A 116 -6.16 18.27 -0.35
C HIS A 116 -7.61 17.82 -0.17
N LYS A 117 -8.55 18.48 -0.86
CA LYS A 117 -9.99 18.26 -0.70
C LYS A 117 -10.45 16.80 -0.82
N ASP A 118 -9.84 16.03 -1.76
CA ASP A 118 -10.21 14.66 -2.05
C ASP A 118 -9.37 13.62 -1.28
N ASP A 119 -8.37 14.06 -0.49
CA ASP A 119 -7.50 13.18 0.30
C ASP A 119 -7.67 13.39 1.82
N THR A 120 -8.25 14.51 2.23
CA THR A 120 -8.56 14.81 3.65
C THR A 120 -9.59 13.84 4.21
N CYS A 121 -10.62 13.52 3.42
CA CYS A 121 -11.67 12.57 3.80
C CYS A 121 -11.98 11.66 2.62
N VAL A 122 -11.43 10.45 2.62
CA VAL A 122 -11.56 9.48 1.53
C VAL A 122 -12.68 8.51 1.85
N PRO A 123 -13.75 8.43 1.02
CA PRO A 123 -14.83 7.46 1.20
C PRO A 123 -14.32 6.01 1.15
N MET A 124 -14.96 5.10 1.89
CA MET A 124 -14.57 3.69 1.94
C MET A 124 -14.59 3.00 0.58
N GLU A 125 -15.52 3.38 -0.27
CA GLU A 125 -15.60 2.87 -1.64
C GLU A 125 -14.38 3.28 -2.48
N LYS A 126 -13.93 4.54 -2.37
CA LYS A 126 -12.68 4.99 -3.00
C LYS A 126 -11.48 4.24 -2.46
N GLN A 127 -11.39 4.06 -1.14
CA GLN A 127 -10.31 3.28 -0.52
C GLN A 127 -10.26 1.85 -1.09
N PHE A 128 -11.42 1.20 -1.22
CA PHE A 128 -11.49 -0.13 -1.83
C PHE A 128 -11.00 -0.15 -3.28
N LYS A 129 -11.45 0.81 -4.11
CA LYS A 129 -11.01 0.92 -5.51
C LYS A 129 -9.52 1.20 -5.63
N MET A 130 -8.95 2.02 -4.74
CA MET A 130 -7.49 2.24 -4.67
C MET A 130 -6.74 0.94 -4.36
N MET A 131 -7.17 0.18 -3.35
CA MET A 131 -6.58 -1.13 -3.04
C MET A 131 -6.67 -2.08 -4.24
N ASP A 132 -7.80 -2.09 -4.94
CA ASP A 132 -8.03 -2.95 -6.11
C ASP A 132 -7.06 -2.62 -7.25
N VAL A 133 -6.84 -1.35 -7.56
CA VAL A 133 -5.87 -0.92 -8.59
C VAL A 133 -4.43 -1.29 -8.19
N ILE A 134 -4.03 -1.06 -6.93
CA ILE A 134 -2.69 -1.39 -6.44
C ILE A 134 -2.43 -2.91 -6.53
N LEU A 135 -3.38 -3.72 -6.08
CA LEU A 135 -3.24 -5.18 -6.12
C LEU A 135 -3.32 -5.72 -7.56
N TYR A 136 -4.07 -5.05 -8.45
CA TYR A 136 -4.10 -5.35 -9.87
C TYR A 136 -2.74 -5.09 -10.52
N LEU A 137 -2.14 -3.92 -10.27
CA LEU A 137 -0.78 -3.58 -10.70
C LEU A 137 0.22 -4.64 -10.23
N TYR A 138 0.19 -5.01 -8.93
CA TYR A 138 1.06 -6.05 -8.39
C TYR A 138 0.91 -7.38 -9.11
N LYS A 139 -0.33 -7.83 -9.34
CA LYS A 139 -0.61 -9.10 -10.02
C LYS A 139 -0.05 -9.11 -11.44
N LYS A 140 -0.26 -8.05 -12.21
CA LYS A 140 0.24 -7.91 -13.59
C LYS A 140 1.78 -7.86 -13.64
N SER A 141 2.40 -7.01 -12.80
CA SER A 141 3.87 -6.92 -12.70
C SER A 141 4.50 -8.27 -12.35
N ARG A 142 3.92 -8.98 -11.38
CA ARG A 142 4.42 -10.29 -10.97
C ARG A 142 4.34 -11.32 -12.10
N SER A 143 3.27 -11.29 -12.90
CA SER A 143 3.14 -12.17 -14.06
C SER A 143 4.25 -11.95 -15.08
N LEU A 144 4.59 -10.68 -15.41
CA LEU A 144 5.69 -10.38 -16.34
C LEU A 144 7.06 -10.77 -15.81
N ILE A 145 7.32 -10.52 -14.53
CA ILE A 145 8.59 -10.95 -13.90
C ILE A 145 8.71 -12.48 -13.95
N SER A 146 7.60 -13.21 -13.72
CA SER A 146 7.61 -14.67 -13.84
C SER A 146 7.87 -15.19 -15.27
N MET A 147 7.64 -14.34 -16.28
CA MET A 147 8.00 -14.60 -17.69
C MET A 147 9.44 -14.19 -18.03
N GLY A 148 10.22 -13.73 -17.04
CA GLY A 148 11.62 -13.34 -17.22
C GLY A 148 11.83 -11.85 -17.52
N MET A 149 10.78 -11.01 -17.48
CA MET A 149 10.91 -9.56 -17.71
C MET A 149 11.61 -8.90 -16.52
N PRO A 150 12.68 -8.13 -16.71
CA PRO A 150 13.39 -7.48 -15.61
C PRO A 150 12.59 -6.30 -15.04
N MET A 151 12.77 -6.04 -13.75
CA MET A 151 12.09 -4.95 -13.05
C MET A 151 12.43 -3.56 -13.61
N SER A 152 13.62 -3.38 -14.21
CA SER A 152 14.04 -2.12 -14.84
C SER A 152 13.08 -1.69 -15.96
N VAL A 153 12.64 -2.61 -16.81
CA VAL A 153 11.68 -2.34 -17.90
C VAL A 153 10.34 -1.88 -17.36
N LEU A 154 9.86 -2.47 -16.25
CA LEU A 154 8.59 -2.09 -15.64
C LEU A 154 8.62 -0.67 -15.02
N LYS A 155 9.82 -0.12 -14.75
CA LYS A 155 9.98 1.23 -14.19
C LYS A 155 10.07 2.33 -15.25
N GLU A 156 10.42 2.03 -16.50
CA GLU A 156 10.69 3.02 -17.53
C GLU A 156 9.52 3.99 -17.77
N ASP A 157 8.30 3.49 -17.86
CA ASP A 157 7.11 4.29 -18.19
C ASP A 157 6.40 4.87 -16.94
N LYS A 158 7.04 4.83 -15.75
CA LYS A 158 6.55 5.42 -14.50
C LYS A 158 5.13 5.01 -14.09
N ILE A 159 4.71 3.80 -14.47
CA ILE A 159 3.36 3.29 -14.15
C ILE A 159 3.09 3.26 -12.64
N PHE A 160 4.10 2.97 -11.82
CA PHE A 160 4.00 3.00 -10.36
C PHE A 160 3.71 4.42 -9.84
N ASP A 161 4.40 5.44 -10.38
CA ASP A 161 4.19 6.84 -10.00
C ASP A 161 2.79 7.32 -10.44
N LYS A 162 2.30 6.89 -11.60
CA LYS A 162 0.93 7.14 -12.05
C LYS A 162 -0.09 6.58 -11.07
N VAL A 163 0.10 5.35 -10.60
CA VAL A 163 -0.81 4.74 -9.61
C VAL A 163 -0.71 5.46 -8.24
N ILE A 164 0.46 5.97 -7.84
CA ILE A 164 0.59 6.81 -6.64
C ILE A 164 -0.25 8.09 -6.76
N ALA A 165 -0.28 8.72 -7.94
CA ALA A 165 -1.01 9.97 -8.18
C ALA A 165 -2.55 9.80 -8.18
N MET A 166 -3.08 8.59 -8.38
CA MET A 166 -4.52 8.34 -8.51
C MET A 166 -5.37 8.90 -7.36
N LYS A 167 -4.82 8.98 -6.15
CA LYS A 167 -5.53 9.52 -4.98
C LYS A 167 -5.89 11.01 -5.12
N TYR A 168 -5.07 11.76 -5.89
CA TYR A 168 -5.27 13.17 -6.19
C TYR A 168 -6.00 13.37 -7.52
N ASP A 169 -5.70 12.55 -8.52
CA ASP A 169 -6.23 12.68 -9.88
C ASP A 169 -7.71 12.28 -9.95
N ILE A 170 -8.16 11.39 -9.05
CA ILE A 170 -9.54 10.91 -9.04
C ILE A 170 -10.30 11.60 -7.90
N PRO A 171 -11.27 12.48 -8.22
CA PRO A 171 -12.16 13.07 -7.23
C PRO A 171 -13.02 12.02 -6.52
N ASN A 172 -13.48 12.36 -5.31
CA ASN A 172 -14.29 11.44 -4.50
C ASN A 172 -15.67 11.12 -5.10
N ASP A 173 -16.14 11.93 -6.03
CA ASP A 173 -17.41 11.80 -6.77
C ASP A 173 -17.28 11.13 -8.15
N ARG A 174 -16.04 10.83 -8.60
CA ARG A 174 -15.75 10.27 -9.93
C ARG A 174 -15.05 8.91 -9.85
N LEU A 175 -15.63 7.99 -9.11
CA LEU A 175 -15.05 6.65 -8.89
C LEU A 175 -15.07 5.76 -10.15
N ASP A 176 -15.78 6.13 -11.20
CA ASP A 176 -15.75 5.54 -12.53
C ASP A 176 -14.35 5.61 -13.17
N MET A 177 -13.56 6.64 -12.84
CA MET A 177 -12.22 6.84 -13.39
C MET A 177 -11.21 5.74 -12.99
N PHE A 178 -11.44 4.99 -11.90
CA PHE A 178 -10.57 3.86 -11.53
C PHE A 178 -10.51 2.75 -12.57
N ASP A 179 -11.59 2.55 -13.34
CA ASP A 179 -11.60 1.54 -14.40
C ASP A 179 -10.68 1.93 -15.57
N GLN A 180 -10.49 3.25 -15.80
CA GLN A 180 -9.52 3.74 -16.77
C GLN A 180 -8.08 3.43 -16.34
N TYR A 181 -7.76 3.58 -15.06
CA TYR A 181 -6.42 3.19 -14.53
C TYR A 181 -6.09 1.73 -14.77
N LYS A 182 -7.07 0.82 -14.65
CA LYS A 182 -6.84 -0.60 -14.96
C LYS A 182 -6.59 -0.83 -16.44
N LYS A 183 -7.34 -0.15 -17.32
CA LYS A 183 -7.10 -0.21 -18.76
C LYS A 183 -5.73 0.35 -19.14
N ASP A 184 -5.31 1.44 -18.51
CA ASP A 184 -3.99 2.02 -18.72
C ASP A 184 -2.88 1.07 -18.28
N ILE A 185 -3.08 0.34 -17.17
CA ILE A 185 -2.18 -0.71 -16.73
C ILE A 185 -2.13 -1.83 -17.78
N ASP A 186 -3.26 -2.31 -18.28
CA ASP A 186 -3.29 -3.35 -19.32
C ASP A 186 -2.57 -2.90 -20.58
N THR A 187 -2.89 -1.72 -21.08
CA THR A 187 -2.24 -1.14 -22.27
C THR A 187 -0.73 -1.03 -22.11
N PHE A 188 -0.27 -0.61 -20.91
CA PHE A 188 1.15 -0.54 -20.59
C PHE A 188 1.80 -1.92 -20.66
N TYR A 189 1.19 -2.92 -20.05
CA TYR A 189 1.76 -4.27 -20.00
C TYR A 189 1.76 -4.96 -21.37
N ASP A 190 0.71 -4.75 -22.17
CA ASP A 190 0.64 -5.26 -23.54
C ASP A 190 1.74 -4.63 -24.41
N ALA A 191 1.96 -3.31 -24.30
CA ALA A 191 3.07 -2.64 -24.99
C ALA A 191 4.45 -3.12 -24.54
N VAL A 192 4.63 -3.42 -23.25
CA VAL A 192 5.90 -3.99 -22.74
C VAL A 192 6.13 -5.39 -23.31
N ILE A 193 5.11 -6.23 -23.41
CA ILE A 193 5.22 -7.56 -24.01
C ILE A 193 5.59 -7.43 -25.49
N GLU A 194 4.90 -6.58 -26.25
CA GLU A 194 5.16 -6.39 -27.69
C GLU A 194 6.58 -5.86 -27.98
N ARG A 195 7.13 -4.98 -27.12
CA ARG A 195 8.51 -4.47 -27.29
C ARG A 195 9.59 -5.51 -27.00
N ASN A 196 9.28 -6.56 -26.26
CA ASN A 196 10.26 -7.55 -25.80
C ASN A 196 9.98 -8.97 -26.34
N ALA A 197 8.97 -9.14 -27.19
CA ALA A 197 8.70 -10.36 -27.96
C ALA A 197 9.51 -10.41 -29.24
#